data_213f294f601e81a9aa79dedcdad1c624
#
_entry.id   213f294f601e81a9aa79dedcdad1c624
#
_cell.length_a   1.000
_cell.length_b   1.000
_cell.length_c   1.000
_cell.angle_alpha   90.00
_cell.angle_beta   90.00
_cell.angle_gamma   90.00
#
_symmetry.space_group_name_H-M   'P 1'
#
loop_
_entity.id
_entity.type
_entity.pdbx_description
1 polymer ?
#
loop_
_entity_poly.entity_id
_entity_poly.type
_entity_poly.pdbx_seq_one_letter_code
_entity_poly.pdbx_strand_id
1 'polypeptide(L)'
;EVGIRKPSIYAHFQGKEDLFLQVARYAFQEQNLRIFQYFTERKEQSLEHTLHDFLFWMEQEYESNNSAKFMLRFSFFPPVSLYNEVLNIVNPFLDKMERKLTRRLRNARDREPFAHMEPADMALAYMTLVDGIIVELLYSGSTNYHRRLNAAWPIFWRGITLISSHEGSSGLNCKNIVN
;
A
#
# COMPACT_ATOMS: atom_id res chain seq x y z
N GLU A 1 12.34 14.86 26.90
CA GLU A 1 13.83 14.78 26.88
C GLU A 1 14.23 13.36 27.21
N VAL A 2 14.92 12.71 26.27
CA VAL A 2 15.49 11.39 26.47
C VAL A 2 16.86 11.62 27.15
N GLY A 3 17.00 11.33 28.45
CA GLY A 3 18.18 11.60 29.26
C GLY A 3 19.48 10.88 28.86
N ILE A 4 19.67 10.62 27.57
CA ILE A 4 20.85 9.95 27.00
C ILE A 4 21.89 11.00 26.57
N ARG A 5 23.12 10.87 27.10
CA ARG A 5 24.22 11.76 26.73
C ARG A 5 24.81 11.41 25.37
N LYS A 6 25.21 12.42 24.56
CA LYS A 6 25.84 12.24 23.25
C LYS A 6 26.95 11.17 23.20
N PRO A 7 27.89 11.09 24.14
CA PRO A 7 28.95 10.06 24.14
C PRO A 7 28.41 8.62 24.19
N SER A 8 27.27 8.39 24.86
CA SER A 8 26.66 7.06 24.97
C SER A 8 26.07 6.59 23.64
N ILE A 9 25.58 7.50 22.80
CA ILE A 9 25.07 7.19 21.47
C ILE A 9 26.19 6.73 20.54
N TYR A 10 27.31 7.46 20.53
CA TYR A 10 28.46 7.13 19.68
C TYR A 10 29.22 5.86 20.11
N ALA A 11 28.97 5.32 21.29
CA ALA A 11 29.48 4.01 21.68
C ALA A 11 28.77 2.83 20.96
N HIS A 12 27.56 3.05 20.46
CA HIS A 12 26.72 2.02 19.85
C HIS A 12 26.52 2.21 18.34
N PHE A 13 26.76 3.40 17.80
CA PHE A 13 26.52 3.74 16.39
C PHE A 13 27.79 4.36 15.79
N GLN A 14 28.10 3.98 14.55
CA GLN A 14 29.27 4.49 13.82
C GLN A 14 29.14 5.98 13.42
N GLY A 15 27.96 6.57 13.63
CA GLY A 15 27.65 7.96 13.36
C GLY A 15 26.17 8.22 13.27
N LYS A 16 25.82 9.45 12.87
CA LYS A 16 24.43 9.87 12.73
C LYS A 16 23.68 9.09 11.63
N GLU A 17 24.36 8.80 10.54
CA GLU A 17 23.80 8.07 9.40
C GLU A 17 23.52 6.61 9.74
N ASP A 18 24.42 5.95 10.45
CA ASP A 18 24.23 4.59 10.95
C ASP A 18 23.04 4.52 11.92
N LEU A 19 22.96 5.42 12.90
CA LEU A 19 21.81 5.53 13.79
C LEU A 19 20.50 5.69 12.99
N PHE A 20 20.51 6.59 12.01
CA PHE A 20 19.34 6.85 11.18
C PHE A 20 18.88 5.60 10.42
N LEU A 21 19.81 4.88 9.79
CA LEU A 21 19.49 3.64 9.06
C LEU A 21 19.02 2.51 9.99
N GLN A 22 19.56 2.40 11.21
CA GLN A 22 19.09 1.41 12.17
C GLN A 22 17.67 1.72 12.66
N VAL A 23 17.35 2.99 12.92
CA VAL A 23 15.98 3.43 13.26
C VAL A 23 15.04 3.16 12.09
N ALA A 24 15.49 3.42 10.86
CA ALA A 24 14.71 3.12 9.66
C ALA A 24 14.37 1.62 9.54
N ARG A 25 15.36 0.75 9.63
CA ARG A 25 15.15 -0.70 9.61
C ARG A 25 14.17 -1.16 10.69
N TYR A 26 14.33 -0.65 11.91
CA TYR A 26 13.41 -0.96 13.00
C TYR A 26 11.98 -0.53 12.68
N ALA A 27 11.76 0.71 12.22
CA ALA A 27 10.44 1.21 11.88
C ALA A 27 9.77 0.38 10.78
N PHE A 28 10.51 0.00 9.73
CA PHE A 28 9.99 -0.88 8.67
C PHE A 28 9.67 -2.29 9.17
N GLN A 29 10.48 -2.85 10.06
CA GLN A 29 10.21 -4.16 10.67
C GLN A 29 8.96 -4.12 11.54
N GLU A 30 8.81 -3.11 12.37
CA GLU A 30 7.63 -2.90 13.21
C GLU A 30 6.37 -2.76 12.35
N GLN A 31 6.38 -1.87 11.36
CA GLN A 31 5.22 -1.66 10.49
C GLN A 31 4.88 -2.91 9.67
N ASN A 32 5.88 -3.66 9.20
CA ASN A 32 5.61 -4.93 8.52
C ASN A 32 4.90 -5.95 9.43
N LEU A 33 5.25 -6.03 10.71
CA LEU A 33 4.57 -6.90 11.68
C LEU A 33 3.12 -6.44 11.92
N ARG A 34 2.90 -5.13 12.11
CA ARG A 34 1.57 -4.55 12.34
C ARG A 34 0.65 -4.74 11.13
N ILE A 35 1.15 -4.51 9.92
CA ILE A 35 0.41 -4.77 8.68
C ILE A 35 0.10 -6.26 8.55
N PHE A 36 1.05 -7.14 8.85
CA PHE A 36 0.81 -8.59 8.82
C PHE A 36 -0.28 -8.99 9.81
N GLN A 37 -0.24 -8.46 11.02
CA GLN A 37 -1.25 -8.70 12.05
C GLN A 37 -2.63 -8.20 11.59
N TYR A 38 -2.73 -6.98 11.07
CA TYR A 38 -3.96 -6.43 10.51
C TYR A 38 -4.65 -7.39 9.54
N PHE A 39 -3.89 -7.89 8.55
CA PHE A 39 -4.43 -8.81 7.54
C PHE A 39 -4.71 -10.21 8.07
N THR A 40 -3.99 -10.66 9.09
CA THR A 40 -4.20 -11.98 9.71
C THR A 40 -5.48 -12.02 10.53
N GLU A 41 -5.74 -10.98 11.30
CA GLU A 41 -6.95 -10.83 12.10
C GLU A 41 -8.23 -10.74 11.24
N ARG A 42 -8.11 -10.27 9.99
CA ARG A 42 -9.22 -10.06 9.05
C ARG A 42 -9.26 -11.09 7.90
N LYS A 43 -8.70 -12.27 8.10
CA LYS A 43 -8.66 -13.31 7.05
C LYS A 43 -10.03 -13.83 6.65
N GLU A 44 -11.02 -13.80 7.55
CA GLU A 44 -12.39 -14.25 7.31
C GLU A 44 -13.34 -13.13 6.82
N GLN A 45 -12.90 -11.89 6.83
CA GLN A 45 -13.68 -10.76 6.30
C GLN A 45 -13.62 -10.73 4.78
N SER A 46 -14.63 -10.08 4.14
CA SER A 46 -14.58 -9.84 2.70
C SER A 46 -13.33 -9.05 2.32
N LEU A 47 -12.84 -9.29 1.13
CA LEU A 47 -11.64 -8.61 0.64
C LEU A 47 -11.89 -7.10 0.49
N GLU A 48 -13.10 -6.72 0.01
CA GLU A 48 -13.52 -5.33 -0.10
C GLU A 48 -13.38 -4.58 1.22
N HIS A 49 -14.03 -5.07 2.27
CA HIS A 49 -13.96 -4.45 3.59
C HIS A 49 -12.51 -4.42 4.13
N THR A 50 -11.78 -5.53 3.97
CA THR A 50 -10.40 -5.59 4.46
C THR A 50 -9.49 -4.56 3.78
N LEU A 51 -9.59 -4.38 2.46
CA LEU A 51 -8.76 -3.43 1.74
C LEU A 51 -9.21 -1.98 1.95
N HIS A 52 -10.52 -1.75 2.03
CA HIS A 52 -11.06 -0.42 2.32
C HIS A 52 -10.68 0.05 3.73
N ASP A 53 -10.93 -0.79 4.74
CA ASP A 53 -10.64 -0.48 6.13
C ASP A 53 -9.13 -0.36 6.41
N PHE A 54 -8.29 -1.02 5.58
CA PHE A 54 -6.84 -0.84 5.66
C PHE A 54 -6.41 0.61 5.41
N LEU A 55 -7.11 1.32 4.53
CA LEU A 55 -6.83 2.73 4.26
C LEU A 55 -7.13 3.59 5.51
N PHE A 56 -8.23 3.36 6.21
CA PHE A 56 -8.52 4.05 7.48
C PHE A 56 -7.53 3.66 8.58
N TRP A 57 -7.16 2.38 8.65
CA TRP A 57 -6.17 1.91 9.61
C TRP A 57 -4.80 2.57 9.38
N MET A 58 -4.38 2.79 8.13
CA MET A 58 -3.13 3.48 7.83
C MET A 58 -3.13 4.94 8.31
N GLU A 59 -4.24 5.64 8.20
CA GLU A 59 -4.39 6.99 8.76
C GLU A 59 -4.21 6.96 10.28
N GLN A 60 -4.90 6.06 10.97
CA GLN A 60 -4.79 5.90 12.44
C GLN A 60 -3.37 5.55 12.86
N GLU A 61 -2.68 4.66 12.13
CA GLU A 61 -1.28 4.35 12.36
C GLU A 61 -0.41 5.59 12.17
N TYR A 62 -0.62 6.36 11.10
CA TYR A 62 0.12 7.59 10.89
C TYR A 62 -0.11 8.61 12.01
N GLU A 63 -1.31 8.75 12.54
CA GLU A 63 -1.62 9.71 13.58
C GLU A 63 -1.08 9.30 14.96
N SER A 64 -1.12 8.02 15.29
CA SER A 64 -0.82 7.51 16.63
C SER A 64 0.57 6.89 16.79
N ASN A 65 1.22 6.44 15.70
CA ASN A 65 2.45 5.69 15.75
C ASN A 65 3.63 6.46 15.15
N ASN A 66 4.65 6.76 15.97
CA ASN A 66 5.83 7.48 15.53
C ASN A 66 6.68 6.71 14.51
N SER A 67 6.72 5.37 14.57
CA SER A 67 7.41 4.54 13.58
C SER A 67 6.72 4.63 12.22
N ALA A 68 5.38 4.66 12.17
CA ALA A 68 4.62 4.85 10.95
C ALA A 68 4.88 6.23 10.33
N LYS A 69 4.84 7.29 11.16
CA LYS A 69 5.17 8.66 10.72
C LYS A 69 6.58 8.75 10.16
N PHE A 70 7.53 8.15 10.85
CA PHE A 70 8.93 8.15 10.44
C PHE A 70 9.11 7.36 9.12
N MET A 71 8.56 6.13 9.06
CA MET A 71 8.63 5.28 7.87
C MET A 71 8.08 6.01 6.65
N LEU A 72 6.90 6.62 6.74
CA LEU A 72 6.25 7.30 5.63
C LEU A 72 7.10 8.49 5.14
N ARG A 73 7.53 9.37 6.04
CA ARG A 73 8.38 10.51 5.71
C ARG A 73 9.70 10.09 5.10
N PHE A 74 10.31 9.05 5.64
CA PHE A 74 11.57 8.51 5.16
C PHE A 74 11.44 7.90 3.74
N SER A 75 10.33 7.20 3.46
CA SER A 75 10.09 6.61 2.14
C SER A 75 9.92 7.66 1.04
N PHE A 76 9.24 8.77 1.34
CA PHE A 76 8.99 9.83 0.36
C PHE A 76 10.11 10.88 0.31
N PHE A 77 10.83 11.09 1.40
CA PHE A 77 11.88 12.13 1.51
C PHE A 77 13.17 11.57 2.12
N PRO A 78 13.83 10.63 1.43
CA PRO A 78 15.11 10.12 1.91
C PRO A 78 16.18 11.21 1.89
N PRO A 79 17.09 11.24 2.88
CA PRO A 79 18.28 12.07 2.81
C PRO A 79 19.10 11.74 1.57
N VAL A 80 19.57 12.75 0.85
CA VAL A 80 20.30 12.56 -0.42
C VAL A 80 21.53 11.68 -0.23
N SER A 81 22.26 11.85 0.89
CA SER A 81 23.46 11.05 1.21
C SER A 81 23.17 9.57 1.49
N LEU A 82 21.90 9.21 1.77
CA LEU A 82 21.47 7.86 2.14
C LEU A 82 20.45 7.27 1.16
N TYR A 83 20.34 7.86 -0.01
CA TYR A 83 19.29 7.49 -0.97
C TYR A 83 19.30 5.98 -1.33
N ASN A 84 20.47 5.45 -1.66
CA ASN A 84 20.59 4.04 -2.04
C ASN A 84 20.35 3.09 -0.87
N GLU A 85 20.83 3.44 0.33
CA GLU A 85 20.61 2.67 1.55
C GLU A 85 19.14 2.64 1.93
N VAL A 86 18.45 3.74 1.71
CA VAL A 86 17.00 3.84 1.90
C VAL A 86 16.26 2.95 0.93
N LEU A 87 16.58 2.99 -0.36
CA LEU A 87 15.97 2.10 -1.36
C LEU A 87 16.18 0.62 -1.02
N ASN A 88 17.35 0.26 -0.47
CA ASN A 88 17.63 -1.09 0.01
C ASN A 88 16.76 -1.54 1.19
N ILE A 89 16.13 -0.61 1.90
CA ILE A 89 15.16 -0.90 2.97
C ILE A 89 13.73 -0.90 2.42
N VAL A 90 13.40 0.10 1.60
CA VAL A 90 12.03 0.35 1.10
C VAL A 90 11.62 -0.70 0.06
N ASN A 91 12.46 -0.97 -0.95
CA ASN A 91 12.10 -1.86 -2.05
C ASN A 91 11.73 -3.28 -1.59
N PRO A 92 12.51 -3.96 -0.72
CA PRO A 92 12.12 -5.28 -0.23
C PRO A 92 10.81 -5.29 0.57
N PHE A 93 10.48 -4.18 1.24
CA PHE A 93 9.21 -4.01 1.94
C PHE A 93 8.05 -3.91 0.93
N LEU A 94 8.17 -3.07 -0.10
CA LEU A 94 7.15 -2.92 -1.15
C LEU A 94 6.94 -4.24 -1.91
N ASP A 95 8.01 -4.90 -2.35
CA ASP A 95 7.95 -6.21 -3.00
C ASP A 95 7.23 -7.26 -2.14
N LYS A 96 7.44 -7.23 -0.83
CA LYS A 96 6.78 -8.14 0.10
C LYS A 96 5.29 -7.82 0.22
N MET A 97 4.91 -6.55 0.23
CA MET A 97 3.51 -6.12 0.24
C MET A 97 2.80 -6.55 -1.03
N GLU A 98 3.38 -6.29 -2.19
CA GLU A 98 2.86 -6.70 -3.49
C GLU A 98 2.62 -8.22 -3.54
N ARG A 99 3.62 -9.03 -3.21
CA ARG A 99 3.48 -10.51 -3.20
C ARG A 99 2.37 -10.99 -2.27
N LYS A 100 2.23 -10.40 -1.08
CA LYS A 100 1.18 -10.76 -0.11
C LYS A 100 -0.20 -10.39 -0.63
N LEU A 101 -0.34 -9.20 -1.19
CA LEU A 101 -1.59 -8.70 -1.75
C LEU A 101 -2.02 -9.51 -2.97
N THR A 102 -1.09 -9.76 -3.91
CA THR A 102 -1.31 -10.63 -5.06
C THR A 102 -1.81 -12.01 -4.65
N ARG A 103 -1.18 -12.61 -3.64
CA ARG A 103 -1.62 -13.91 -3.11
C ARG A 103 -3.04 -13.84 -2.51
N ARG A 104 -3.36 -12.77 -1.79
CA ARG A 104 -4.69 -12.59 -1.19
C ARG A 104 -5.77 -12.40 -2.25
N LEU A 105 -5.52 -11.59 -3.27
CA LEU A 105 -6.40 -11.39 -4.43
C LEU A 105 -6.60 -12.70 -5.21
N ARG A 106 -5.55 -13.47 -5.43
CA ARG A 106 -5.64 -14.79 -6.07
C ARG A 106 -6.53 -15.74 -5.28
N ASN A 107 -6.37 -15.82 -3.97
CA ASN A 107 -7.16 -16.70 -3.11
C ASN A 107 -8.62 -16.25 -2.97
N ALA A 108 -8.92 -14.98 -3.21
CA ALA A 108 -10.28 -14.44 -3.18
C ALA A 108 -11.02 -14.62 -4.52
N ARG A 109 -10.32 -14.98 -5.61
CA ARG A 109 -10.87 -15.07 -6.97
C ARG A 109 -12.07 -16.03 -7.08
N ASP A 110 -12.10 -17.09 -6.28
CA ASP A 110 -13.19 -18.07 -6.27
C ASP A 110 -14.42 -17.59 -5.48
N ARG A 111 -14.28 -16.51 -4.70
CA ARG A 111 -15.31 -16.00 -3.80
C ARG A 111 -15.85 -14.63 -4.18
N GLU A 112 -15.11 -13.89 -4.99
CA GLU A 112 -15.40 -12.51 -5.37
C GLU A 112 -15.52 -12.42 -6.91
N PRO A 113 -16.47 -11.66 -7.43
CA PRO A 113 -16.67 -11.50 -8.88
C PRO A 113 -15.61 -10.54 -9.46
N PHE A 114 -14.38 -10.98 -9.54
CA PHE A 114 -13.32 -10.16 -10.14
C PHE A 114 -13.47 -10.12 -11.67
N ALA A 115 -13.15 -8.96 -12.25
CA ALA A 115 -12.91 -8.81 -13.67
C ALA A 115 -11.80 -9.77 -14.16
N HIS A 116 -11.70 -9.98 -15.48
CA HIS A 116 -10.63 -10.79 -16.09
C HIS A 116 -9.26 -10.08 -16.01
N MET A 117 -8.87 -9.68 -14.80
CA MET A 117 -7.59 -9.04 -14.52
C MET A 117 -6.67 -10.00 -13.76
N GLU A 118 -5.38 -9.90 -14.01
CA GLU A 118 -4.41 -10.66 -13.23
C GLU A 118 -4.30 -10.13 -11.78
N PRO A 119 -4.22 -11.02 -10.78
CA PRO A 119 -4.10 -10.62 -9.38
C PRO A 119 -2.90 -9.72 -9.09
N ALA A 120 -1.82 -9.83 -9.87
CA ALA A 120 -0.66 -8.95 -9.75
C ALA A 120 -1.00 -7.52 -10.17
N ASP A 121 -1.73 -7.34 -11.28
CA ASP A 121 -2.13 -6.01 -11.78
C ASP A 121 -3.11 -5.34 -10.81
N MET A 122 -4.06 -6.10 -10.25
CA MET A 122 -4.95 -5.61 -9.20
C MET A 122 -4.18 -5.17 -7.95
N ALA A 123 -3.15 -5.93 -7.56
CA ALA A 123 -2.29 -5.58 -6.43
C ALA A 123 -1.52 -4.29 -6.67
N LEU A 124 -0.91 -4.13 -7.85
CA LEU A 124 -0.20 -2.92 -8.25
C LEU A 124 -1.13 -1.71 -8.31
N ALA A 125 -2.33 -1.87 -8.87
CA ALA A 125 -3.35 -0.80 -8.91
C ALA A 125 -3.76 -0.36 -7.49
N TYR A 126 -3.94 -1.32 -6.56
CA TYR A 126 -4.22 -1.00 -5.17
C TYR A 126 -3.06 -0.28 -4.49
N MET A 127 -1.83 -0.74 -4.67
CA MET A 127 -0.65 -0.07 -4.12
C MET A 127 -0.49 1.35 -4.67
N THR A 128 -0.74 1.56 -5.96
CA THR A 128 -0.75 2.90 -6.57
C THR A 128 -1.83 3.79 -5.96
N LEU A 129 -3.02 3.25 -5.68
CA LEU A 129 -4.08 3.97 -4.97
C LEU A 129 -3.62 4.38 -3.56
N VAL A 130 -3.03 3.44 -2.82
CA VAL A 130 -2.46 3.68 -1.48
C VAL A 130 -1.43 4.80 -1.53
N ASP A 131 -0.44 4.73 -2.42
CA ASP A 131 0.62 5.73 -2.55
C ASP A 131 0.06 7.12 -2.87
N GLY A 132 -0.92 7.19 -3.77
CA GLY A 132 -1.56 8.45 -4.15
C GLY A 132 -2.39 9.09 -3.05
N ILE A 133 -2.98 8.28 -2.16
CA ILE A 133 -3.80 8.77 -1.06
C ILE A 133 -2.94 9.13 0.15
N ILE A 134 -1.99 8.26 0.51
CA ILE A 134 -1.21 8.38 1.75
C ILE A 134 -0.31 9.62 1.75
N VAL A 135 0.09 10.09 0.57
CA VAL A 135 0.86 11.33 0.44
C VAL A 135 0.13 12.56 1.01
N GLU A 136 -1.21 12.52 1.04
CA GLU A 136 -2.00 13.60 1.63
C GLU A 136 -1.79 13.73 3.16
N LEU A 137 -1.48 12.63 3.84
CA LEU A 137 -1.16 12.69 5.27
C LEU A 137 0.12 13.48 5.55
N LEU A 138 1.03 13.51 4.57
CA LEU A 138 2.29 14.25 4.68
C LEU A 138 2.12 15.76 4.44
N TYR A 139 1.20 16.15 3.54
CA TYR A 139 1.08 17.52 3.05
C TYR A 139 -0.18 18.25 3.45
N SER A 140 -1.32 17.57 3.47
CA SER A 140 -2.64 18.21 3.47
C SER A 140 -3.55 17.76 4.61
N GLY A 141 -3.17 16.70 5.34
CA GLY A 141 -3.91 16.16 6.48
C GLY A 141 -5.17 15.37 6.11
N SER A 142 -5.87 14.90 7.15
CA SER A 142 -6.97 13.92 7.09
C SER A 142 -8.14 14.34 6.20
N THR A 143 -8.49 15.63 6.15
CA THR A 143 -9.60 16.11 5.30
C THR A 143 -9.37 15.80 3.82
N ASN A 144 -8.18 16.08 3.29
CA ASN A 144 -7.84 15.78 1.90
C ASN A 144 -7.63 14.28 1.68
N TYR A 145 -7.09 13.59 2.67
CA TYR A 145 -6.98 12.13 2.67
C TYR A 145 -8.36 11.48 2.43
N HIS A 146 -9.36 11.78 3.25
CA HIS A 146 -10.70 11.25 3.09
C HIS A 146 -11.37 11.66 1.78
N ARG A 147 -11.18 12.90 1.34
CA ARG A 147 -11.72 13.35 0.05
C ARG A 147 -11.20 12.53 -1.11
N ARG A 148 -9.89 12.23 -1.15
CA ARG A 148 -9.29 11.40 -2.20
C ARG A 148 -9.68 9.93 -2.07
N LEU A 149 -9.70 9.40 -0.86
CA LEU A 149 -10.16 8.05 -0.58
C LEU A 149 -11.58 7.82 -1.09
N ASN A 150 -12.52 8.70 -0.72
CA ASN A 150 -13.91 8.58 -1.11
C ASN A 150 -14.14 8.70 -2.63
N ALA A 151 -13.28 9.44 -3.33
CA ALA A 151 -13.34 9.54 -4.78
C ALA A 151 -12.71 8.32 -5.49
N ALA A 152 -11.56 7.86 -5.03
CA ALA A 152 -10.75 6.87 -5.74
C ALA A 152 -11.17 5.42 -5.44
N TRP A 153 -11.59 5.12 -4.20
CA TRP A 153 -11.97 3.77 -3.79
C TRP A 153 -13.10 3.16 -4.63
N PRO A 154 -14.25 3.83 -4.86
CA PRO A 154 -15.33 3.26 -5.66
C PRO A 154 -14.92 2.99 -7.10
N ILE A 155 -14.05 3.82 -7.67
CA ILE A 155 -13.54 3.64 -9.04
C ILE A 155 -12.63 2.42 -9.09
N PHE A 156 -11.68 2.31 -8.15
CA PHE A 156 -10.79 1.16 -8.05
C PHE A 156 -11.57 -0.14 -7.88
N TRP A 157 -12.45 -0.20 -6.87
CA TRP A 157 -13.18 -1.43 -6.54
C TRP A 157 -14.07 -1.89 -7.70
N ARG A 158 -14.83 -0.97 -8.30
CA ARG A 158 -15.61 -1.28 -9.49
C ARG A 158 -14.76 -1.74 -10.65
N GLY A 159 -13.59 -1.11 -10.86
CA GLY A 159 -12.68 -1.48 -11.95
C GLY A 159 -12.19 -2.93 -11.85
N ILE A 160 -11.94 -3.43 -10.65
CA ILE A 160 -11.47 -4.80 -10.45
C ILE A 160 -12.59 -5.84 -10.32
N THR A 161 -13.85 -5.42 -10.09
CA THR A 161 -15.01 -6.33 -9.89
C THR A 161 -16.02 -6.34 -11.04
N LEU A 162 -16.03 -5.33 -11.93
CA LEU A 162 -16.94 -5.31 -13.05
C LEU A 162 -16.54 -6.35 -14.11
N ILE A 163 -17.38 -7.37 -14.29
CA ILE A 163 -17.28 -8.28 -15.41
C ILE A 163 -17.77 -7.52 -16.66
N SER A 164 -16.89 -7.31 -17.64
CA SER A 164 -17.32 -6.77 -18.95
C SER A 164 -18.36 -7.68 -19.57
N SER A 165 -19.59 -7.19 -19.69
CA SER A 165 -20.69 -7.87 -20.41
C SER A 165 -20.49 -7.80 -21.95
N HIS A 166 -19.25 -7.87 -22.43
CA HIS A 166 -18.89 -7.81 -23.86
C HIS A 166 -18.56 -9.18 -24.47
N GLU A 167 -19.21 -10.26 -24.02
CA GLU A 167 -19.25 -11.50 -24.78
C GLU A 167 -20.72 -11.83 -25.17
N GLY A 168 -21.22 -11.13 -26.17
CA GLY A 168 -22.61 -11.40 -26.64
C GLY A 168 -23.08 -10.55 -27.80
N SER A 169 -22.19 -10.19 -28.75
CA SER A 169 -22.67 -9.56 -30.01
C SER A 169 -21.72 -9.79 -31.19
N SER A 170 -21.36 -11.04 -31.45
CA SER A 170 -20.76 -11.45 -32.72
C SER A 170 -21.75 -12.31 -33.47
N GLY A 171 -22.78 -11.68 -34.02
CA GLY A 171 -23.81 -12.38 -34.80
C GLY A 171 -24.59 -11.43 -35.71
N LEU A 172 -23.98 -10.39 -36.25
CA LEU A 172 -24.57 -9.67 -37.40
C LEU A 172 -23.91 -10.13 -38.70
N ASN A 173 -24.59 -11.11 -39.26
CA ASN A 173 -24.39 -11.70 -40.56
C ASN A 173 -24.59 -10.64 -41.67
N CYS A 174 -23.51 -10.04 -42.12
CA CYS A 174 -23.49 -9.25 -43.37
C CYS A 174 -23.39 -10.20 -44.57
N LYS A 175 -24.53 -10.84 -44.94
CA LYS A 175 -24.76 -11.38 -46.27
C LYS A 175 -25.96 -10.68 -46.86
N ASN A 176 -25.78 -10.20 -48.10
CA ASN A 176 -26.73 -9.64 -49.07
C ASN A 176 -26.92 -8.13 -49.06
N ILE A 177 -26.07 -7.43 -49.84
CA ILE A 177 -26.52 -6.46 -50.84
C ILE A 177 -25.53 -6.54 -52.01
N VAL A 178 -25.91 -7.35 -53.01
CA VAL A 178 -25.50 -7.20 -54.41
C VAL A 178 -26.81 -7.10 -55.15
N ASN A 179 -27.11 -5.91 -55.64
CA ASN A 179 -27.72 -5.60 -56.93
C ASN A 179 -27.77 -4.11 -57.07
#